data_42dcecfcf6f44ce799f497ed22779447
#
_entry.id   42dcecfcf6f44ce799f497ed22779447
#
_cell.length_a   1.000
_cell.length_b   1.000
_cell.length_c   1.000
_cell.angle_alpha   90.00
_cell.angle_beta   90.00
_cell.angle_gamma   90.00
#
_symmetry.space_group_name_H-M   'P 1'
#
loop_
_entity.id
_entity.type
_entity.pdbx_description
1 polymer ?
#
loop_
_entity_poly.entity_id
_entity_poly.type
_entity_poly.pdbx_seq_one_letter_code
_entity_poly.pdbx_strand_id
1 'polypeptide(L)'
;ALEQPELSPRELACRITDTQGYFISESSVYRILKSHDLITSPAYILMQAGDSFKNPTQRIHELWQTDFTYFRIIGWGWYYLSTILDDFSRYIIAWKLTTSMTASDVKDTLDEAIKNTGVNPIQVRHRPRLLSDNGPCYLSGGLKNYLEKQGMVHTRGAPYHPMTQGKIERYHRSMKNVVKLQNYYFPWELEQEISRFVDYYNNHRYHESLNNVTPADVYFGRNREILTKRDQIKRKTLALRRKQNLNTRVA
;
A
#
# COMPACT_ATOMS: atom_id res chain seq x y z
N ALA A 1 13.30 -11.37 -13.78
CA ALA A 1 13.97 -11.32 -12.47
C ALA A 1 15.22 -10.45 -12.48
N LEU A 2 16.11 -10.63 -13.45
CA LEU A 2 17.34 -9.82 -13.52
C LEU A 2 17.07 -8.33 -13.79
N GLU A 3 16.00 -8.01 -14.51
CA GLU A 3 15.57 -6.62 -14.77
C GLU A 3 14.81 -6.01 -13.58
N GLN A 4 14.32 -6.83 -12.66
CA GLN A 4 13.51 -6.42 -11.51
C GLN A 4 13.80 -7.34 -10.32
N PRO A 5 14.98 -7.19 -9.74
CA PRO A 5 15.43 -8.05 -8.65
C PRO A 5 14.65 -7.86 -7.35
N GLU A 6 13.91 -6.74 -7.23
CA GLU A 6 13.09 -6.41 -6.08
C GLU A 6 11.77 -7.20 -5.99
N LEU A 7 11.34 -7.83 -7.10
CA LEU A 7 10.09 -8.57 -7.11
C LEU A 7 10.24 -9.98 -6.53
N SER A 8 9.37 -10.31 -5.61
CA SER A 8 9.24 -11.68 -5.08
C SER A 8 8.80 -12.68 -6.16
N PRO A 9 9.04 -13.99 -6.00
CA PRO A 9 8.56 -15.01 -6.94
C PRO A 9 7.05 -14.93 -7.22
N ARG A 10 6.26 -14.52 -6.25
CA ARG A 10 4.81 -14.32 -6.37
C ARG A 10 4.48 -13.12 -7.25
N GLU A 11 5.13 -11.98 -7.01
CA GLU A 11 4.95 -10.77 -7.80
C GLU A 11 5.40 -10.99 -9.25
N LEU A 12 6.52 -11.68 -9.46
CA LEU A 12 6.99 -12.07 -10.80
C LEU A 12 5.98 -12.98 -11.51
N ALA A 13 5.37 -13.95 -10.82
CA ALA A 13 4.35 -14.81 -11.42
C ALA A 13 3.11 -14.01 -11.86
N CYS A 14 2.66 -13.06 -11.04
CA CYS A 14 1.57 -12.15 -11.40
C CYS A 14 1.93 -11.27 -12.59
N ARG A 15 3.12 -10.67 -12.56
CA ARG A 15 3.61 -9.81 -13.64
C ARG A 15 3.72 -10.54 -14.97
N ILE A 16 4.29 -11.75 -15.01
CA ILE A 16 4.35 -12.57 -16.22
C ILE A 16 2.93 -12.86 -16.73
N THR A 17 2.02 -13.18 -15.83
CA THR A 17 0.62 -13.43 -16.21
C THR A 17 -0.02 -12.21 -16.84
N ASP A 18 0.20 -11.02 -16.28
CA ASP A 18 -0.38 -9.76 -16.73
C ASP A 18 0.24 -9.26 -18.04
N THR A 19 1.58 -9.38 -18.19
CA THR A 19 2.30 -8.80 -19.32
C THR A 19 2.44 -9.76 -20.50
N GLN A 20 2.63 -11.06 -20.24
CA GLN A 20 2.88 -12.06 -21.26
C GLN A 20 1.63 -12.90 -21.61
N GLY A 21 0.53 -12.72 -20.87
CA GLY A 21 -0.69 -13.50 -21.07
C GLY A 21 -0.50 -15.01 -20.84
N TYR A 22 0.48 -15.39 -20.01
CA TYR A 22 0.84 -16.77 -19.73
C TYR A 22 0.91 -17.05 -18.24
N PHE A 23 0.11 -17.98 -17.75
CA PHE A 23 0.11 -18.34 -16.34
C PHE A 23 1.31 -19.19 -15.95
N ILE A 24 2.04 -18.74 -14.94
CA ILE A 24 3.06 -19.50 -14.23
C ILE A 24 2.76 -19.49 -12.72
N SER A 25 2.95 -20.61 -12.04
CA SER A 25 2.75 -20.65 -10.59
C SER A 25 3.94 -20.04 -9.85
N GLU A 26 3.69 -19.45 -8.68
CA GLU A 26 4.72 -18.96 -7.76
C GLU A 26 5.78 -20.04 -7.50
N SER A 27 5.35 -21.27 -7.22
CA SER A 27 6.25 -22.42 -6.97
C SER A 27 7.15 -22.75 -8.17
N SER A 28 6.67 -22.53 -9.41
CA SER A 28 7.49 -22.73 -10.61
C SER A 28 8.51 -21.62 -10.77
N VAL A 29 8.11 -20.35 -10.55
CA VAL A 29 9.03 -19.22 -10.54
C VAL A 29 10.10 -19.41 -9.47
N TYR A 30 9.71 -19.77 -8.25
CA TYR A 30 10.65 -20.04 -7.16
C TYR A 30 11.68 -21.09 -7.54
N ARG A 31 11.25 -22.25 -8.11
CA ARG A 31 12.17 -23.32 -8.52
C ARG A 31 13.14 -22.88 -9.60
N ILE A 32 12.66 -22.11 -10.59
CA ILE A 32 13.51 -21.57 -11.65
C ILE A 32 14.55 -20.61 -11.07
N LEU A 33 14.13 -19.65 -10.25
CA LEU A 33 15.04 -18.70 -9.63
C LEU A 33 16.07 -19.38 -8.72
N LYS A 34 15.64 -20.39 -7.97
CA LYS A 34 16.53 -21.17 -7.11
C LYS A 34 17.57 -21.96 -7.92
N SER A 35 17.19 -22.55 -9.06
CA SER A 35 18.12 -23.30 -9.92
C SER A 35 19.18 -22.40 -10.60
N HIS A 36 18.95 -21.10 -10.61
CA HIS A 36 19.89 -20.10 -11.14
C HIS A 36 20.55 -19.25 -10.04
N ASP A 37 20.49 -19.69 -8.78
CA ASP A 37 21.04 -19.00 -7.60
C ASP A 37 20.59 -17.54 -7.45
N LEU A 38 19.40 -17.20 -8.01
CA LEU A 38 18.80 -15.87 -7.95
C LEU A 38 17.94 -15.67 -6.70
N ILE A 39 17.78 -16.67 -5.86
CA ILE A 39 17.15 -16.59 -4.55
C ILE A 39 18.25 -16.72 -3.51
N THR A 40 18.72 -15.60 -3.02
CA THR A 40 19.59 -15.56 -1.84
C THR A 40 18.73 -15.78 -0.62
N SER A 41 18.72 -17.01 -0.17
CA SER A 41 18.33 -17.53 1.15
C SER A 41 17.49 -16.70 2.11
N PRO A 42 17.14 -17.37 3.18
CA PRO A 42 15.79 -17.80 3.42
C PRO A 42 15.05 -16.79 4.21
N ALA A 43 13.84 -16.98 4.01
CA ALA A 43 13.14 -17.33 5.20
C ALA A 43 13.12 -16.27 6.30
N TYR A 44 12.50 -15.23 6.00
CA TYR A 44 11.69 -14.67 7.06
C TYR A 44 10.47 -15.57 7.17
N ILE A 45 10.40 -16.36 8.24
CA ILE A 45 9.15 -16.95 8.67
C ILE A 45 8.24 -15.77 8.95
N LEU A 46 7.37 -15.44 8.00
CA LEU A 46 6.33 -14.46 8.20
C LEU A 46 5.34 -15.10 9.18
N MET A 47 5.48 -14.75 10.43
CA MET A 47 4.41 -14.98 11.39
C MET A 47 3.19 -14.21 10.87
N GLN A 48 2.12 -14.91 10.54
CA GLN A 48 0.85 -14.28 10.25
C GLN A 48 0.45 -13.45 11.47
N ALA A 49 0.36 -12.14 11.29
CA ALA A 49 -0.27 -11.29 12.29
C ALA A 49 -1.74 -11.76 12.37
N GLY A 50 -2.17 -12.16 13.56
CA GLY A 50 -3.55 -12.58 13.77
C GLY A 50 -4.50 -11.48 13.30
N ASP A 51 -5.48 -11.85 12.49
CA ASP A 51 -6.55 -10.95 12.03
C ASP A 51 -7.43 -10.60 13.22
N SER A 52 -7.17 -9.45 13.83
CA SER A 52 -7.96 -8.97 14.97
C SER A 52 -8.97 -7.89 14.62
N PHE A 53 -9.20 -7.63 13.33
CA PHE A 53 -10.30 -6.73 12.94
C PHE A 53 -11.62 -7.48 12.93
N LYS A 54 -12.45 -7.21 13.97
CA LYS A 54 -13.82 -7.75 14.05
C LYS A 54 -14.70 -7.28 12.87
N ASN A 55 -14.40 -6.12 12.26
CA ASN A 55 -15.15 -5.56 11.14
C ASN A 55 -14.17 -4.93 10.12
N PRO A 56 -13.67 -5.70 9.13
CA PRO A 56 -12.84 -5.15 8.07
C PRO A 56 -13.66 -4.18 7.20
N THR A 57 -13.01 -3.12 6.69
CA THR A 57 -13.62 -2.20 5.73
C THR A 57 -14.02 -2.92 4.45
N GLN A 58 -15.17 -2.55 3.88
CA GLN A 58 -15.75 -3.22 2.71
C GLN A 58 -15.71 -2.38 1.43
N ARG A 59 -15.42 -1.07 1.56
CA ARG A 59 -15.41 -0.12 0.44
C ARG A 59 -14.37 0.98 0.64
N ILE A 60 -13.99 1.61 -0.46
CA ILE A 60 -13.15 2.82 -0.44
C ILE A 60 -13.85 3.95 0.35
N HIS A 61 -13.05 4.81 0.94
CA HIS A 61 -13.52 5.96 1.75
C HIS A 61 -14.40 5.61 2.95
N GLU A 62 -14.37 4.38 3.41
CA GLU A 62 -15.05 4.00 4.65
C GLU A 62 -14.24 4.41 5.89
N LEU A 63 -12.93 4.20 5.82
CA LEU A 63 -11.96 4.50 6.85
C LEU A 63 -10.66 4.99 6.24
N TRP A 64 -10.17 6.14 6.68
CA TRP A 64 -8.85 6.63 6.38
C TRP A 64 -7.95 6.46 7.60
N GLN A 65 -6.77 5.91 7.41
CA GLN A 65 -5.72 5.88 8.43
C GLN A 65 -4.80 7.07 8.25
N THR A 66 -4.43 7.70 9.36
CA THR A 66 -3.41 8.76 9.37
C THR A 66 -2.37 8.47 10.42
N ASP A 67 -1.12 8.77 10.08
CA ASP A 67 0.00 8.62 10.98
C ASP A 67 1.16 9.49 10.51
N PHE A 68 2.06 9.84 11.44
CA PHE A 68 3.31 10.49 11.14
C PHE A 68 4.47 9.50 11.14
N THR A 69 5.36 9.68 10.17
CA THR A 69 6.69 9.09 10.26
C THR A 69 7.75 10.17 10.09
N TYR A 70 8.98 9.92 10.48
CA TYR A 70 10.02 10.94 10.53
C TYR A 70 11.30 10.51 9.84
N PHE A 71 12.00 11.49 9.29
CA PHE A 71 13.30 11.39 8.64
C PHE A 71 14.24 12.44 9.22
N ARG A 72 15.53 12.14 9.21
CA ARG A 72 16.57 13.10 9.58
C ARG A 72 17.47 13.34 8.39
N ILE A 73 17.65 14.60 8.03
CA ILE A 73 18.60 15.02 7.00
C ILE A 73 19.78 15.69 7.71
N ILE A 74 20.98 15.25 7.39
CA ILE A 74 22.20 15.78 8.00
C ILE A 74 22.33 17.26 7.58
N GLY A 75 22.53 18.13 8.57
CA GLY A 75 22.61 19.58 8.36
C GLY A 75 21.27 20.32 8.33
N TRP A 76 20.12 19.60 8.16
CA TRP A 76 18.79 20.22 8.07
C TRP A 76 17.86 19.87 9.24
N GLY A 77 18.14 18.76 9.96
CA GLY A 77 17.35 18.34 11.12
C GLY A 77 16.27 17.31 10.80
N TRP A 78 15.17 17.36 11.55
CA TRP A 78 14.08 16.42 11.45
C TRP A 78 12.97 16.89 10.54
N TYR A 79 12.47 15.99 9.73
CA TYR A 79 11.31 16.13 8.87
C TYR A 79 10.27 15.09 9.21
N TYR A 80 9.00 15.47 9.14
CA TYR A 80 7.87 14.63 9.50
C TYR A 80 6.98 14.46 8.28
N LEU A 81 6.66 13.23 7.97
CA LEU A 81 5.76 12.88 6.89
C LEU A 81 4.39 12.54 7.45
N SER A 82 3.42 13.38 7.21
CA SER A 82 2.00 13.12 7.44
C SER A 82 1.44 12.34 6.25
N THR A 83 0.68 11.28 6.50
CA THR A 83 0.13 10.41 5.43
C THR A 83 -1.33 10.11 5.69
N ILE A 84 -2.14 10.10 4.63
CA ILE A 84 -3.53 9.61 4.64
C ILE A 84 -3.63 8.39 3.72
N LEU A 85 -3.98 7.26 4.29
CA LEU A 85 -4.13 5.96 3.61
C LEU A 85 -5.58 5.50 3.66
N ASP A 86 -6.15 5.09 2.52
CA ASP A 86 -7.45 4.42 2.48
C ASP A 86 -7.32 2.99 3.01
N ASP A 87 -8.07 2.67 4.05
CA ASP A 87 -7.95 1.38 4.74
C ASP A 87 -8.35 0.18 3.87
N PHE A 88 -9.31 0.34 2.98
CA PHE A 88 -9.79 -0.73 2.11
C PHE A 88 -8.79 -1.05 1.00
N SER A 89 -8.42 -0.05 0.21
CA SER A 89 -7.57 -0.19 -0.97
C SER A 89 -6.07 -0.15 -0.67
N ARG A 90 -5.66 0.33 0.49
CA ARG A 90 -4.26 0.66 0.85
C ARG A 90 -3.69 1.85 0.07
N TYR A 91 -4.49 2.53 -0.73
CA TYR A 91 -4.08 3.64 -1.56
C TYR A 91 -3.68 4.85 -0.70
N ILE A 92 -2.53 5.45 -0.98
CA ILE A 92 -2.11 6.70 -0.35
C ILE A 92 -2.81 7.84 -1.06
N ILE A 93 -3.76 8.47 -0.37
CA ILE A 93 -4.61 9.54 -0.90
C ILE A 93 -3.88 10.87 -0.93
N ALA A 94 -3.19 11.18 0.17
CA ALA A 94 -2.40 12.39 0.33
C ALA A 94 -1.24 12.15 1.30
N TRP A 95 -0.20 12.96 1.13
CA TRP A 95 0.94 13.00 2.03
C TRP A 95 1.59 14.37 2.01
N LYS A 96 2.22 14.77 3.09
CA LYS A 96 2.92 16.06 3.20
C LYS A 96 4.16 15.92 4.06
N LEU A 97 5.29 16.43 3.56
CA LEU A 97 6.52 16.51 4.32
C LEU A 97 6.55 17.87 5.04
N THR A 98 6.75 17.87 6.36
CA THR A 98 6.71 19.06 7.21
C THR A 98 7.92 19.11 8.15
N THR A 99 8.20 20.28 8.72
CA THR A 99 9.24 20.44 9.75
C THR A 99 8.69 20.33 11.17
N SER A 100 7.38 20.17 11.29
CA SER A 100 6.67 20.03 12.57
C SER A 100 5.66 18.87 12.52
N MET A 101 5.14 18.51 13.68
CA MET A 101 4.15 17.45 13.84
C MET A 101 2.97 18.02 14.65
N THR A 102 2.26 18.97 14.04
CA THR A 102 1.17 19.71 14.69
C THR A 102 -0.18 19.28 14.14
N ALA A 103 -1.25 19.67 14.84
CA ALA A 103 -2.61 19.49 14.36
C ALA A 103 -2.88 20.27 13.06
N SER A 104 -2.14 21.35 12.79
CA SER A 104 -2.24 22.08 11.53
C SER A 104 -1.71 21.24 10.37
N ASP A 105 -0.57 20.56 10.56
CA ASP A 105 0.01 19.70 9.54
C ASP A 105 -0.92 18.53 9.17
N VAL A 106 -1.64 17.98 10.18
CA VAL A 106 -2.67 16.95 9.94
C VAL A 106 -3.83 17.53 9.11
N LYS A 107 -4.32 18.73 9.46
CA LYS A 107 -5.42 19.39 8.73
C LYS A 107 -5.05 19.65 7.28
N ASP A 108 -3.85 20.18 7.03
CA ASP A 108 -3.35 20.45 5.68
C ASP A 108 -3.33 19.18 4.83
N THR A 109 -2.87 18.06 5.40
CA THR A 109 -2.86 16.77 4.70
C THR A 109 -4.27 16.23 4.46
N LEU A 110 -5.19 16.46 5.40
CA LEU A 110 -6.60 16.12 5.24
C LEU A 110 -7.29 16.96 4.17
N ASP A 111 -7.02 18.27 4.13
CA ASP A 111 -7.56 19.15 3.09
C ASP A 111 -7.11 18.72 1.69
N GLU A 112 -5.85 18.31 1.56
CA GLU A 112 -5.34 17.74 0.32
C GLU A 112 -6.03 16.41 -0.03
N ALA A 113 -6.22 15.53 0.95
CA ALA A 113 -6.94 14.28 0.74
C ALA A 113 -8.39 14.50 0.32
N ILE A 114 -9.10 15.45 0.94
CA ILE A 114 -10.47 15.83 0.57
C ILE A 114 -10.51 16.39 -0.85
N LYS A 115 -9.54 17.23 -1.21
CA LYS A 115 -9.42 17.81 -2.57
C LYS A 115 -9.17 16.71 -3.61
N ASN A 116 -8.23 15.81 -3.35
CA ASN A 116 -7.84 14.75 -4.28
C ASN A 116 -8.97 13.71 -4.51
N THR A 117 -9.80 13.50 -3.51
CA THR A 117 -10.92 12.54 -3.61
C THR A 117 -12.20 13.15 -4.16
N GLY A 118 -12.30 14.46 -4.27
CA GLY A 118 -13.55 15.14 -4.61
C GLY A 118 -14.68 14.94 -3.60
N VAL A 119 -14.35 14.46 -2.40
CA VAL A 119 -15.30 14.25 -1.29
C VAL A 119 -15.71 15.63 -0.73
N ASN A 120 -16.51 16.35 -1.52
CA ASN A 120 -17.01 17.68 -1.14
C ASN A 120 -18.03 17.55 0.01
N PRO A 121 -18.01 18.47 1.01
CA PRO A 121 -18.89 18.48 2.18
C PRO A 121 -20.37 18.37 1.88
N ILE A 122 -20.82 18.83 0.74
CA ILE A 122 -22.25 19.02 0.44
C ILE A 122 -22.92 17.79 -0.19
N GLN A 123 -22.17 16.86 -0.80
CA GLN A 123 -22.76 15.79 -1.64
C GLN A 123 -22.57 14.36 -1.15
N VAL A 124 -21.79 14.11 -0.10
CA VAL A 124 -21.45 12.74 0.31
C VAL A 124 -22.25 12.32 1.54
N ARG A 125 -23.14 11.35 1.37
CA ARG A 125 -23.93 10.75 2.47
C ARG A 125 -23.08 10.03 3.52
N HIS A 126 -21.88 9.61 3.18
CA HIS A 126 -20.98 8.86 4.07
C HIS A 126 -19.59 9.45 4.03
N ARG A 127 -19.24 10.16 5.10
CA ARG A 127 -17.89 10.70 5.31
C ARG A 127 -16.96 9.58 5.78
N PRO A 128 -15.69 9.59 5.33
CA PRO A 128 -14.69 8.69 5.87
C PRO A 128 -14.56 8.88 7.39
N ARG A 129 -14.43 7.78 8.11
CA ARG A 129 -13.96 7.84 9.50
C ARG A 129 -12.45 8.02 9.46
N LEU A 130 -11.89 8.83 10.33
CA LEU A 130 -10.45 8.99 10.49
C LEU A 130 -9.95 8.11 11.64
N LEU A 131 -8.96 7.28 11.39
CA LEU A 131 -8.27 6.48 12.40
C LEU A 131 -6.86 7.02 12.59
N SER A 132 -6.51 7.37 13.83
CA SER A 132 -5.16 7.78 14.23
C SER A 132 -4.70 7.07 15.49
N ASP A 133 -3.45 7.24 15.84
CA ASP A 133 -2.95 6.95 17.17
C ASP A 133 -3.45 7.99 18.21
N ASN A 134 -2.89 7.93 19.42
CA ASN A 134 -3.17 8.87 20.51
C ASN A 134 -2.08 9.96 20.64
N GLY A 135 -1.38 10.28 19.56
CA GLY A 135 -0.38 11.34 19.55
C GLY A 135 -0.97 12.71 19.90
N PRO A 136 -0.17 13.64 20.49
CA PRO A 136 -0.68 14.94 20.92
C PRO A 136 -1.34 15.78 19.81
N CYS A 137 -0.85 15.67 18.58
CA CYS A 137 -1.44 16.35 17.42
C CYS A 137 -2.87 15.88 17.14
N TYR A 138 -3.16 14.58 17.37
CA TYR A 138 -4.49 13.99 17.17
C TYR A 138 -5.45 14.22 18.34
N LEU A 139 -4.93 14.56 19.51
CA LEU A 139 -5.73 14.88 20.71
C LEU A 139 -6.17 16.34 20.76
N SER A 140 -5.65 17.20 19.88
CA SER A 140 -5.88 18.62 19.92
C SER A 140 -7.35 18.99 19.67
N GLY A 141 -7.90 19.92 20.45
CA GLY A 141 -9.25 20.46 20.25
C GLY A 141 -9.43 21.11 18.87
N GLY A 142 -8.36 21.68 18.31
CA GLY A 142 -8.37 22.28 17.00
C GLY A 142 -8.60 21.26 15.87
N LEU A 143 -8.05 20.04 15.97
CA LEU A 143 -8.33 18.97 15.02
C LEU A 143 -9.74 18.41 15.20
N LYS A 144 -10.19 18.25 16.45
CA LYS A 144 -11.54 17.81 16.74
C LYS A 144 -12.59 18.73 16.10
N ASN A 145 -12.50 20.04 16.32
CA ASN A 145 -13.41 21.04 15.73
C ASN A 145 -13.35 21.03 14.20
N TYR A 146 -12.16 20.81 13.62
CA TYR A 146 -12.01 20.70 12.16
C TYR A 146 -12.76 19.46 11.63
N LEU A 147 -12.57 18.27 12.23
CA LEU A 147 -13.23 17.04 11.80
C LEU A 147 -14.75 17.12 11.95
N GLU A 148 -15.25 17.73 13.03
CA GLU A 148 -16.68 17.98 13.21
C GLU A 148 -17.25 18.86 12.08
N LYS A 149 -16.54 19.94 11.69
CA LYS A 149 -16.93 20.78 10.56
C LYS A 149 -16.95 20.03 9.24
N GLN A 150 -16.02 19.07 9.05
CA GLN A 150 -15.97 18.23 7.87
C GLN A 150 -16.99 17.05 7.94
N GLY A 151 -17.71 16.89 9.03
CA GLY A 151 -18.63 15.76 9.24
C GLY A 151 -17.94 14.40 9.34
N MET A 152 -16.65 14.39 9.71
CA MET A 152 -15.84 13.17 9.84
C MET A 152 -15.81 12.69 11.28
N VAL A 153 -16.01 11.39 11.49
CA VAL A 153 -15.87 10.75 12.79
C VAL A 153 -14.41 10.37 13.03
N HIS A 154 -13.87 10.80 14.16
CA HIS A 154 -12.52 10.44 14.59
C HIS A 154 -12.55 9.19 15.49
N THR A 155 -11.88 8.14 15.05
CA THR A 155 -11.64 6.92 15.84
C THR A 155 -10.16 6.90 16.21
N ARG A 156 -9.85 6.62 17.45
CA ARG A 156 -8.46 6.48 17.91
C ARG A 156 -8.18 5.03 18.27
N GLY A 157 -6.96 4.58 18.01
CA GLY A 157 -6.51 3.26 18.42
C GLY A 157 -6.67 3.10 19.95
N ALA A 158 -7.11 1.92 20.39
CA ALA A 158 -7.11 1.63 21.82
C ALA A 158 -5.67 1.70 22.36
N PRO A 159 -5.46 2.26 23.57
CA PRO A 159 -4.15 2.26 24.20
C PRO A 159 -3.60 0.83 24.24
N TYR A 160 -2.32 0.65 23.93
CA TYR A 160 -1.63 -0.64 23.91
C TYR A 160 -2.15 -1.69 22.89
N HIS A 161 -2.97 -1.30 21.90
CA HIS A 161 -3.37 -2.15 20.78
C HIS A 161 -2.75 -1.67 19.46
N PRO A 162 -1.48 -2.00 19.15
CA PRO A 162 -0.79 -1.55 17.95
C PRO A 162 -1.40 -2.10 16.65
N MET A 163 -2.24 -3.13 16.74
CA MET A 163 -2.82 -3.80 15.56
C MET A 163 -3.82 -2.94 14.79
N THR A 164 -4.33 -1.86 15.37
CA THR A 164 -5.36 -1.02 14.77
C THR A 164 -4.86 -0.21 13.56
N GLN A 165 -3.57 0.13 13.52
CA GLN A 165 -2.92 0.90 12.44
C GLN A 165 -1.90 0.09 11.62
N GLY A 166 -1.89 -1.21 11.74
CA GLY A 166 -0.89 -2.08 11.12
C GLY A 166 -0.74 -1.95 9.59
N LYS A 167 -1.72 -1.31 8.91
CA LYS A 167 -1.65 -1.07 7.46
C LYS A 167 -0.76 0.12 7.13
N ILE A 168 -0.96 1.26 7.79
CA ILE A 168 -0.13 2.45 7.60
C ILE A 168 1.27 2.24 8.17
N GLU A 169 1.42 1.50 9.27
CA GLU A 169 2.72 1.13 9.82
C GLU A 169 3.54 0.28 8.84
N ARG A 170 2.91 -0.71 8.17
CA ARG A 170 3.55 -1.51 7.11
C ARG A 170 3.96 -0.66 5.90
N TYR A 171 3.13 0.30 5.52
CA TYR A 171 3.47 1.27 4.49
C TYR A 171 4.71 2.07 4.90
N HIS A 172 4.72 2.68 6.08
CA HIS A 172 5.86 3.44 6.59
C HIS A 172 7.14 2.61 6.68
N ARG A 173 7.03 1.34 7.11
CA ARG A 173 8.17 0.41 7.14
C ARG A 173 8.73 0.16 5.74
N SER A 174 7.84 -0.12 4.78
CA SER A 174 8.24 -0.36 3.38
C SER A 174 8.91 0.87 2.77
N MET A 175 8.35 2.05 3.02
CA MET A 175 8.92 3.30 2.56
C MET A 175 10.28 3.59 3.17
N LYS A 176 10.41 3.43 4.49
CA LYS A 176 11.69 3.63 5.20
C LYS A 176 12.79 2.69 4.70
N ASN A 177 12.45 1.47 4.33
CA ASN A 177 13.43 0.51 3.79
C ASN A 177 13.99 0.94 2.43
N VAL A 178 13.26 1.72 1.65
CA VAL A 178 13.71 2.24 0.35
C VAL A 178 14.36 3.62 0.54
N VAL A 179 13.63 4.56 1.11
CA VAL A 179 14.03 5.96 1.23
C VAL A 179 15.29 6.14 2.09
N LYS A 180 15.48 5.34 3.15
CA LYS A 180 16.66 5.43 4.01
C LYS A 180 17.95 4.88 3.41
N LEU A 181 17.88 4.21 2.28
CA LEU A 181 19.08 3.69 1.61
C LEU A 181 19.88 4.78 0.87
N GLN A 182 19.30 5.95 0.71
CA GLN A 182 19.92 7.08 0.03
C GLN A 182 20.33 8.17 1.03
N ASN A 183 21.38 8.92 0.66
CA ASN A 183 21.78 10.12 1.38
C ASN A 183 21.15 11.33 0.69
N TYR A 184 20.50 12.17 1.47
CA TYR A 184 19.88 13.41 1.02
C TYR A 184 20.69 14.59 1.48
N TYR A 185 21.02 15.47 0.56
CA TYR A 185 21.72 16.72 0.85
C TYR A 185 20.74 17.87 1.06
N PHE A 186 19.56 17.78 0.44
CA PHE A 186 18.53 18.80 0.53
C PHE A 186 17.15 18.19 0.81
N PRO A 187 16.26 18.92 1.53
CA PRO A 187 14.91 18.43 1.83
C PRO A 187 14.07 18.08 0.60
N TRP A 188 14.21 18.84 -0.49
CA TRP A 188 13.48 18.59 -1.73
C TRP A 188 13.84 17.26 -2.40
N GLU A 189 15.07 16.76 -2.20
CA GLU A 189 15.47 15.43 -2.71
C GLU A 189 14.72 14.32 -1.98
N LEU A 190 14.58 14.45 -0.66
CA LEU A 190 13.77 13.54 0.14
C LEU A 190 12.30 13.57 -0.30
N GLU A 191 11.76 14.76 -0.54
CA GLU A 191 10.38 14.93 -1.01
C GLU A 191 10.15 14.28 -2.37
N GLN A 192 11.08 14.45 -3.31
CA GLN A 192 11.02 13.77 -4.60
C GLN A 192 11.06 12.25 -4.47
N GLU A 193 11.92 11.70 -3.60
CA GLU A 193 12.03 10.27 -3.41
C GLU A 193 10.77 9.68 -2.74
N ILE A 194 10.19 10.41 -1.78
CA ILE A 194 8.90 10.04 -1.21
C ILE A 194 7.82 10.04 -2.29
N SER A 195 7.79 11.05 -3.16
CA SER A 195 6.85 11.12 -4.28
C SER A 195 6.97 9.93 -5.23
N ARG A 196 8.20 9.56 -5.62
CA ARG A 196 8.47 8.37 -6.45
C ARG A 196 8.03 7.09 -5.76
N PHE A 197 8.32 6.97 -4.46
CA PHE A 197 7.91 5.81 -3.69
C PHE A 197 6.39 5.69 -3.58
N VAL A 198 5.67 6.79 -3.35
CA VAL A 198 4.20 6.81 -3.29
C VAL A 198 3.60 6.41 -4.64
N ASP A 199 4.14 6.93 -5.74
CA ASP A 199 3.70 6.54 -7.08
C ASP A 199 3.92 5.03 -7.32
N TYR A 200 5.12 4.54 -7.03
CA TYR A 200 5.43 3.10 -7.12
C TYR A 200 4.49 2.26 -6.23
N TYR A 201 4.30 2.67 -4.97
CA TYR A 201 3.46 1.97 -4.02
C TYR A 201 2.00 1.89 -4.48
N ASN A 202 1.46 3.00 -4.98
CA ASN A 202 0.07 3.07 -5.42
C ASN A 202 -0.16 2.34 -6.75
N ASN A 203 0.74 2.52 -7.73
CA ASN A 203 0.47 2.15 -9.12
C ASN A 203 1.21 0.89 -9.59
N HIS A 204 2.28 0.49 -8.92
CA HIS A 204 3.16 -0.58 -9.43
C HIS A 204 3.36 -1.74 -8.46
N ARG A 205 3.26 -1.48 -7.16
CA ARG A 205 3.47 -2.51 -6.16
C ARG A 205 2.26 -3.42 -6.01
N TYR A 206 2.46 -4.72 -6.23
CA TYR A 206 1.46 -5.73 -5.92
C TYR A 206 1.33 -5.94 -4.41
N HIS A 207 0.10 -6.11 -3.94
CA HIS A 207 -0.20 -6.39 -2.54
C HIS A 207 -0.85 -7.76 -2.37
N GLU A 208 -0.22 -8.62 -1.59
CA GLU A 208 -0.74 -9.96 -1.31
C GLU A 208 -2.15 -9.91 -0.70
N SER A 209 -2.38 -9.01 0.27
CA SER A 209 -3.70 -8.83 0.90
C SER A 209 -4.78 -8.29 -0.03
N LEU A 210 -4.42 -7.83 -1.23
CA LEU A 210 -5.32 -7.39 -2.29
C LEU A 210 -5.36 -8.38 -3.47
N ASN A 211 -5.02 -9.65 -3.26
CA ASN A 211 -4.90 -10.67 -4.31
C ASN A 211 -3.85 -10.31 -5.38
N ASN A 212 -2.76 -9.67 -4.97
CA ASN A 212 -1.66 -9.25 -5.83
C ASN A 212 -2.09 -8.30 -6.96
N VAL A 213 -3.01 -7.39 -6.69
CA VAL A 213 -3.25 -6.19 -7.50
C VAL A 213 -2.67 -4.97 -6.79
N THR A 214 -2.56 -3.85 -7.50
CA THR A 214 -2.04 -2.61 -6.91
C THR A 214 -3.11 -1.90 -6.08
N PRO A 215 -2.72 -1.06 -5.11
CA PRO A 215 -3.64 -0.18 -4.40
C PRO A 215 -4.52 0.65 -5.32
N ALA A 216 -3.95 1.20 -6.41
CA ALA A 216 -4.68 1.96 -7.41
C ALA A 216 -5.74 1.13 -8.14
N ASP A 217 -5.47 -0.14 -8.42
CA ASP A 217 -6.45 -1.01 -9.08
C ASP A 217 -7.68 -1.26 -8.22
N VAL A 218 -7.47 -1.38 -6.89
CA VAL A 218 -8.59 -1.52 -5.94
C VAL A 218 -9.30 -0.18 -5.77
N TYR A 219 -8.56 0.91 -5.61
CA TYR A 219 -9.11 2.24 -5.40
C TYR A 219 -9.96 2.73 -6.57
N PHE A 220 -9.53 2.47 -7.81
CA PHE A 220 -10.27 2.82 -9.03
C PHE A 220 -11.22 1.72 -9.52
N GLY A 221 -11.40 0.64 -8.77
CA GLY A 221 -12.37 -0.43 -9.06
C GLY A 221 -11.98 -1.38 -10.20
N ARG A 222 -10.71 -1.35 -10.67
CA ARG A 222 -10.19 -2.20 -11.76
C ARG A 222 -9.86 -3.64 -11.34
N ASN A 223 -9.77 -3.88 -10.04
CA ASN A 223 -9.31 -5.16 -9.47
C ASN A 223 -10.12 -6.36 -9.95
N ARG A 224 -11.44 -6.23 -10.08
CA ARG A 224 -12.31 -7.35 -10.52
C ARG A 224 -12.01 -7.78 -11.95
N GLU A 225 -11.82 -6.82 -12.85
CA GLU A 225 -11.49 -7.09 -14.26
C GLU A 225 -10.12 -7.78 -14.36
N ILE A 226 -9.11 -7.26 -13.66
CA ILE A 226 -7.76 -7.84 -13.63
C ILE A 226 -7.78 -9.29 -13.14
N LEU A 227 -8.48 -9.56 -12.04
CA LEU A 227 -8.56 -10.91 -11.47
C LEU A 227 -9.32 -11.87 -12.40
N THR A 228 -10.39 -11.42 -13.04
CA THR A 228 -11.13 -12.20 -14.04
C THR A 228 -10.26 -12.53 -15.26
N LYS A 229 -9.50 -11.56 -15.76
CA LYS A 229 -8.56 -11.76 -16.87
C LYS A 229 -7.47 -12.76 -16.51
N ARG A 230 -6.88 -12.66 -15.30
CA ARG A 230 -5.88 -13.62 -14.81
C ARG A 230 -6.43 -15.04 -14.74
N ASP A 231 -7.67 -15.22 -14.26
CA ASP A 231 -8.31 -16.54 -14.23
C ASP A 231 -8.53 -17.12 -15.63
N GLN A 232 -8.96 -16.31 -16.60
CA GLN A 232 -9.09 -16.71 -18.00
C GLN A 232 -7.74 -17.13 -18.60
N ILE A 233 -6.66 -16.36 -18.37
CA ILE A 233 -5.30 -16.68 -18.81
C ILE A 233 -4.85 -18.00 -18.20
N LYS A 234 -5.07 -18.19 -16.90
CA LYS A 234 -4.74 -19.41 -16.19
C LYS A 234 -5.43 -20.62 -16.81
N ARG A 235 -6.74 -20.55 -17.03
CA ARG A 235 -7.52 -21.65 -17.66
C ARG A 235 -7.00 -21.97 -19.05
N LYS A 236 -6.77 -20.96 -19.90
CA LYS A 236 -6.22 -21.14 -21.26
C LYS A 236 -4.83 -21.78 -21.22
N THR A 237 -3.93 -21.32 -20.38
CA THR A 237 -2.57 -21.86 -20.26
C THR A 237 -2.60 -23.31 -19.80
N LEU A 238 -3.41 -23.65 -18.81
CA LEU A 238 -3.51 -25.02 -18.30
C LEU A 238 -4.13 -25.98 -19.35
N ALA A 239 -5.13 -25.53 -20.11
CA ALA A 239 -5.71 -26.32 -21.19
C ALA A 239 -4.68 -26.60 -22.30
N LEU A 240 -3.91 -25.58 -22.69
CA LEU A 240 -2.83 -25.71 -23.68
C LEU A 240 -1.77 -26.73 -23.22
N ARG A 241 -1.30 -26.62 -21.98
CA ARG A 241 -0.32 -27.58 -21.42
C ARG A 241 -0.85 -29.01 -21.38
N ARG A 242 -2.12 -29.20 -21.01
CA ARG A 242 -2.75 -30.52 -21.05
C ARG A 242 -2.74 -31.14 -22.45
N LYS A 243 -3.13 -30.33 -23.47
CA LYS A 243 -3.11 -30.76 -24.87
C LYS A 243 -1.70 -31.13 -25.34
N GLN A 244 -0.70 -30.32 -25.03
CA GLN A 244 0.69 -30.60 -25.36
C GLN A 244 1.19 -31.88 -24.70
N ASN A 245 0.95 -32.08 -23.40
CA ASN A 245 1.35 -33.29 -22.68
C ASN A 245 0.67 -34.57 -23.20
N LEU A 246 -0.59 -34.49 -23.65
CA LEU A 246 -1.26 -35.63 -24.27
C LEU A 246 -0.62 -35.98 -25.62
N ASN A 247 -0.34 -34.99 -26.46
CA ASN A 247 0.33 -35.19 -27.74
C ASN A 247 1.73 -35.80 -27.59
N THR A 248 2.49 -35.40 -26.58
CA THR A 248 3.85 -35.94 -26.30
C THR A 248 3.83 -37.35 -25.77
N ARG A 249 2.70 -37.83 -25.21
CA ARG A 249 2.55 -39.22 -24.73
C ARG A 249 2.10 -40.20 -25.81
N VAL A 250 1.58 -39.70 -26.91
CA VAL A 250 1.05 -40.49 -28.05
C VAL A 250 2.09 -40.61 -29.16
N ALA A 251 3.13 -39.76 -29.13
CA ALA A 251 4.30 -39.85 -30.01
C ALA A 251 5.43 -40.66 -29.31
#